data_e2e0ff598690e678dd7de5c651ac548f
#
_entry.id   e2e0ff598690e678dd7de5c651ac548f
#
_cell.length_a   1.000
_cell.length_b   1.000
_cell.length_c   1.000
_cell.angle_alpha   90.00
_cell.angle_beta   90.00
_cell.angle_gamma   90.00
#
_symmetry.space_group_name_H-M   'P 1'
#
loop_
_entity.id
_entity.type
_entity.pdbx_description
1 polymer ?
#
loop_
_entity_poly.entity_id
_entity_poly.type
_entity_poly.pdbx_seq_one_letter_code
_entity_poly.pdbx_strand_id
1 'polypeptide(L)'
;MKTWTNQAEKRLAEYLEERVRREGFDGEEADELKSDLRRHIHEEAEKESGEGIGSLQLEWILGRLDAGYQSRPEVEQLESYKAWSGTPKKLRPFWAWAWGVVMPLGVILFELITVFCGSIFFDPVATGWHVALVLLVPLVNAWFLTGTAGGSERGKGFAAGFVLVIALLYLLLFLPLLPATVIAVFFFVGVLSLTPVLAGLWTWRIGRRQRRESTDAPAYRRGWRTGFVAALLVLVVLEGPAVWTRSNLAAATGDGDSQASAIGRLRTFHSQRALLRACYEGNTGTTMATDVSGWLSRGWQVPGIIFGRSGDFNQGDSAKMRDVFFRVTGKPFNSVKPPRMVREGGLGQGRSNAFREMEFDEHLGGDEVAVRLKHLDLAESRFDGHLDARSGLGYGEWTMVFHNGAANAQEARCQVLLPRGGRVSRLTLWVNGEPREAAFNSVSKVKAAYKAVAVVQRRD
;
A
#
# COMPACT_ATOMS: atom_id res chain seq x y z
N MET A 1 -49.29 -11.17 10.82
CA MET A 1 -48.59 -11.31 12.13
C MET A 1 -47.26 -10.62 12.05
N LYS A 2 -47.03 -9.63 12.88
CA LYS A 2 -45.74 -8.93 12.94
C LYS A 2 -44.67 -9.81 13.57
N THR A 3 -43.40 -9.65 13.09
CA THR A 3 -42.28 -10.36 13.67
C THR A 3 -41.84 -9.70 14.99
N TRP A 4 -41.70 -10.52 16.02
CA TRP A 4 -41.24 -10.07 17.34
C TRP A 4 -39.74 -10.32 17.49
N THR A 5 -39.03 -9.41 18.11
CA THR A 5 -37.63 -9.65 18.45
C THR A 5 -37.52 -10.55 19.68
N ASN A 6 -36.48 -11.38 19.75
CA ASN A 6 -36.25 -12.25 20.94
C ASN A 6 -36.21 -11.46 22.27
N GLN A 7 -35.78 -10.20 22.22
CA GLN A 7 -35.75 -9.33 23.38
C GLN A 7 -37.17 -8.86 23.78
N ALA A 8 -38.05 -8.57 22.81
CA ALA A 8 -39.43 -8.20 23.07
C ALA A 8 -40.21 -9.38 23.61
N GLU A 9 -40.05 -10.58 23.06
CA GLU A 9 -40.70 -11.78 23.58
C GLU A 9 -40.28 -12.11 25.01
N LYS A 10 -38.97 -12.02 25.29
CA LYS A 10 -38.45 -12.21 26.64
C LYS A 10 -39.05 -11.19 27.62
N ARG A 11 -39.13 -9.93 27.22
CA ARG A 11 -39.67 -8.86 28.03
C ARG A 11 -41.18 -9.02 28.27
N LEU A 12 -41.92 -9.46 27.25
CA LEU A 12 -43.35 -9.79 27.37
C LEU A 12 -43.55 -10.91 28.38
N ALA A 13 -42.76 -11.97 28.34
CA ALA A 13 -42.86 -13.07 29.31
C ALA A 13 -42.58 -12.58 30.75
N GLU A 14 -41.52 -11.77 30.94
CA GLU A 14 -41.18 -11.17 32.24
C GLU A 14 -42.35 -10.30 32.79
N TYR A 15 -42.96 -9.48 31.92
CA TYR A 15 -44.11 -8.63 32.30
C TYR A 15 -45.32 -9.45 32.70
N LEU A 16 -45.65 -10.51 31.96
CA LEU A 16 -46.79 -11.38 32.27
C LEU A 16 -46.61 -12.09 33.63
N GLU A 17 -45.41 -12.55 33.93
CA GLU A 17 -45.10 -13.15 35.24
C GLU A 17 -45.17 -12.14 36.37
N GLU A 18 -44.68 -10.93 36.15
CA GLU A 18 -44.72 -9.85 37.13
C GLU A 18 -46.16 -9.39 37.41
N ARG A 19 -47.00 -9.36 36.36
CA ARG A 19 -48.42 -9.00 36.48
C ARG A 19 -49.23 -10.05 37.27
N VAL A 20 -49.04 -11.33 36.95
CA VAL A 20 -49.69 -12.43 37.69
C VAL A 20 -49.30 -12.39 39.16
N ARG A 21 -48.03 -12.17 39.48
CA ARG A 21 -47.55 -12.07 40.85
C ARG A 21 -48.17 -10.88 41.59
N ARG A 22 -48.37 -9.75 40.89
CA ARG A 22 -48.97 -8.52 41.47
C ARG A 22 -50.45 -8.72 41.80
N GLU A 23 -51.18 -9.44 40.96
CA GLU A 23 -52.60 -9.72 41.13
C GLU A 23 -52.87 -10.88 42.12
N GLY A 24 -51.82 -11.69 42.38
CA GLY A 24 -51.91 -12.79 43.37
C GLY A 24 -52.63 -14.02 42.87
N PHE A 25 -52.73 -14.23 41.55
CA PHE A 25 -53.33 -15.41 40.95
C PHE A 25 -52.34 -16.57 40.89
N ASP A 26 -52.85 -17.79 41.13
CA ASP A 26 -52.07 -19.03 41.03
C ASP A 26 -52.84 -20.11 40.23
N GLY A 27 -52.09 -21.08 39.66
CA GLY A 27 -52.65 -22.20 38.91
C GLY A 27 -53.34 -21.82 37.61
N GLU A 28 -54.52 -22.40 37.34
CA GLU A 28 -55.28 -22.19 36.09
C GLU A 28 -55.67 -20.72 35.85
N GLU A 29 -56.01 -19.98 36.90
CA GLU A 29 -56.37 -18.56 36.79
C GLU A 29 -55.19 -17.70 36.35
N ALA A 30 -53.98 -18.04 36.79
CA ALA A 30 -52.75 -17.39 36.36
C ALA A 30 -52.46 -17.62 34.88
N ASP A 31 -52.70 -18.81 34.39
CA ASP A 31 -52.47 -19.17 32.99
C ASP A 31 -53.51 -18.54 32.05
N GLU A 32 -54.75 -18.45 32.48
CA GLU A 32 -55.83 -17.74 31.77
C GLU A 32 -55.51 -16.25 31.65
N LEU A 33 -55.13 -15.61 32.77
CA LEU A 33 -54.73 -14.19 32.76
C LEU A 33 -53.52 -13.93 31.84
N LYS A 34 -52.48 -14.80 31.86
CA LYS A 34 -51.34 -14.67 30.96
C LYS A 34 -51.75 -14.78 29.48
N SER A 35 -52.67 -15.71 29.20
CA SER A 35 -53.16 -15.94 27.82
C SER A 35 -53.92 -14.74 27.27
N ASP A 36 -54.85 -14.19 28.12
CA ASP A 36 -55.65 -13.05 27.71
C ASP A 36 -54.83 -11.76 27.57
N LEU A 37 -53.93 -11.49 28.50
CA LEU A 37 -53.04 -10.33 28.42
C LEU A 37 -52.12 -10.45 27.20
N ARG A 38 -51.56 -11.63 26.94
CA ARG A 38 -50.73 -11.86 25.75
C ARG A 38 -51.52 -11.59 24.50
N ARG A 39 -52.74 -12.13 24.36
CA ARG A 39 -53.57 -11.88 23.20
C ARG A 39 -53.84 -10.39 23.00
N HIS A 40 -54.21 -9.68 24.03
CA HIS A 40 -54.53 -8.26 24.00
C HIS A 40 -53.31 -7.41 23.61
N ILE A 41 -52.12 -7.72 24.16
CA ILE A 41 -50.86 -7.05 23.78
C ILE A 41 -50.50 -7.31 22.32
N HIS A 42 -50.71 -8.52 21.82
CA HIS A 42 -50.50 -8.83 20.39
C HIS A 42 -51.49 -8.08 19.49
N GLU A 43 -52.76 -7.96 19.85
CA GLU A 43 -53.74 -7.18 19.09
C GLU A 43 -53.37 -5.69 19.04
N GLU A 44 -52.90 -5.12 20.13
CA GLU A 44 -52.43 -3.73 20.16
C GLU A 44 -51.12 -3.56 19.35
N ALA A 45 -50.23 -4.54 19.40
CA ALA A 45 -49.01 -4.54 18.60
C ALA A 45 -49.27 -4.57 17.09
N GLU A 46 -50.36 -5.26 16.64
CA GLU A 46 -50.75 -5.26 15.21
C GLU A 46 -51.20 -3.87 14.72
N LYS A 47 -51.70 -3.01 15.58
CA LYS A 47 -52.14 -1.64 15.24
C LYS A 47 -50.97 -0.66 15.10
N GLU A 48 -49.81 -0.99 15.58
CA GLU A 48 -48.64 -0.11 15.50
C GLU A 48 -48.08 -0.05 14.06
N SER A 49 -47.47 1.06 13.69
CA SER A 49 -46.82 1.23 12.39
C SER A 49 -45.41 0.60 12.37
N GLY A 50 -45.16 -0.42 11.52
CA GLY A 50 -43.87 -1.08 11.35
C GLY A 50 -43.98 -2.57 11.08
N GLU A 51 -42.92 -3.18 10.53
CA GLU A 51 -42.85 -4.60 10.13
C GLU A 51 -42.49 -5.54 11.33
N GLY A 52 -42.09 -5.00 12.48
CA GLY A 52 -41.70 -5.79 13.65
C GLY A 52 -41.80 -5.04 14.97
N ILE A 53 -41.99 -5.79 16.06
CA ILE A 53 -42.10 -5.28 17.43
C ILE A 53 -40.76 -5.49 18.16
N GLY A 54 -40.08 -4.40 18.48
CA GLY A 54 -38.90 -4.39 19.35
C GLY A 54 -39.23 -4.14 20.83
N SER A 55 -38.25 -4.28 21.71
CA SER A 55 -38.42 -4.05 23.15
C SER A 55 -38.96 -2.66 23.49
N LEU A 56 -38.56 -1.63 22.76
CA LEU A 56 -39.02 -0.24 22.97
C LEU A 56 -40.48 -0.04 22.59
N GLN A 57 -40.92 -0.63 21.48
CA GLN A 57 -42.31 -0.58 21.05
C GLN A 57 -43.21 -1.33 22.03
N LEU A 58 -42.74 -2.45 22.58
CA LEU A 58 -43.42 -3.19 23.62
C LEU A 58 -43.55 -2.37 24.90
N GLU A 59 -42.47 -1.74 25.38
CA GLU A 59 -42.55 -0.87 26.59
C GLU A 59 -43.57 0.24 26.42
N TRP A 60 -43.66 0.83 25.23
CA TRP A 60 -44.64 1.86 24.93
C TRP A 60 -46.10 1.33 24.90
N ILE A 61 -46.30 0.12 24.37
CA ILE A 61 -47.59 -0.57 24.38
C ILE A 61 -48.01 -0.89 25.83
N LEU A 62 -47.08 -1.42 26.64
CA LEU A 62 -47.33 -1.76 28.04
C LEU A 62 -47.66 -0.52 28.88
N GLY A 63 -46.93 0.61 28.68
CA GLY A 63 -47.23 1.88 29.36
C GLY A 63 -48.60 2.47 28.99
N ARG A 64 -49.12 2.17 27.79
CA ARG A 64 -50.44 2.60 27.33
C ARG A 64 -51.56 1.71 27.87
N LEU A 65 -51.30 0.42 27.99
CA LEU A 65 -52.29 -0.57 28.43
C LEU A 65 -52.40 -0.68 29.95
N ASP A 66 -51.32 -0.46 30.68
CA ASP A 66 -51.26 -0.54 32.13
C ASP A 66 -50.86 0.81 32.74
N ALA A 67 -51.85 1.53 33.29
CA ALA A 67 -51.63 2.83 33.90
C ALA A 67 -50.66 2.81 35.12
N GLY A 68 -50.39 1.63 35.68
CA GLY A 68 -49.43 1.42 36.77
C GLY A 68 -48.06 0.94 36.33
N TYR A 69 -47.86 0.81 35.02
CA TYR A 69 -46.58 0.33 34.47
C TYR A 69 -45.52 1.42 34.53
N GLN A 70 -44.41 1.11 35.18
CA GLN A 70 -43.25 1.99 35.19
C GLN A 70 -42.22 1.42 34.18
N SER A 71 -41.94 2.19 33.10
CA SER A 71 -40.89 1.83 32.16
C SER A 71 -39.52 1.79 32.88
N ARG A 72 -38.68 0.84 32.52
CA ARG A 72 -37.34 0.73 33.13
C ARG A 72 -36.52 1.98 32.80
N PRO A 73 -35.88 2.65 33.78
CA PRO A 73 -35.05 3.86 33.52
C PRO A 73 -33.90 3.64 32.52
N GLU A 74 -33.45 2.38 32.35
CA GLU A 74 -32.48 2.00 31.31
C GLU A 74 -33.02 2.19 29.88
N VAL A 75 -34.34 2.07 29.69
CA VAL A 75 -34.99 2.24 28.38
C VAL A 75 -35.12 3.73 28.05
N GLU A 76 -35.44 4.57 29.02
CA GLU A 76 -35.46 6.04 28.82
C GLU A 76 -34.08 6.60 28.57
N GLN A 77 -33.02 6.08 29.23
CA GLN A 77 -31.64 6.44 28.93
C GLN A 77 -31.24 6.00 27.54
N LEU A 78 -31.65 4.81 27.09
CA LEU A 78 -31.40 4.34 25.73
C LEU A 78 -32.11 5.18 24.65
N GLU A 79 -33.29 5.69 24.93
CA GLU A 79 -34.02 6.61 24.03
C GLU A 79 -33.34 7.98 23.95
N SER A 80 -32.96 8.55 25.09
CA SER A 80 -32.20 9.81 25.11
C SER A 80 -30.86 9.69 24.41
N TYR A 81 -30.15 8.57 24.56
CA TYR A 81 -28.89 8.29 23.88
C TYR A 81 -29.08 8.05 22.37
N LYS A 82 -30.18 7.39 21.95
CA LYS A 82 -30.54 7.23 20.53
C LYS A 82 -30.96 8.55 19.88
N ALA A 83 -31.65 9.42 20.58
CA ALA A 83 -32.01 10.76 20.10
C ALA A 83 -30.76 11.63 19.91
N TRP A 84 -29.72 11.45 20.72
CA TRP A 84 -28.47 12.20 20.65
C TRP A 84 -27.45 11.57 19.66
N SER A 85 -27.48 10.25 19.45
CA SER A 85 -26.60 9.53 18.53
C SER A 85 -27.15 9.41 17.10
N GLY A 86 -28.26 10.00 16.80
CA GLY A 86 -28.99 9.82 15.57
C GLY A 86 -28.50 10.69 14.41
N THR A 87 -27.49 10.28 13.66
CA THR A 87 -27.50 10.62 12.24
C THR A 87 -28.84 10.17 11.66
N PRO A 88 -29.63 11.09 11.05
CA PRO A 88 -30.95 10.75 10.52
C PRO A 88 -30.87 9.50 9.65
N LYS A 89 -31.80 8.57 9.77
CA LYS A 89 -31.82 7.29 9.04
C LYS A 89 -31.59 7.45 7.52
N LYS A 90 -31.95 8.60 6.96
CA LYS A 90 -31.74 8.97 5.54
C LYS A 90 -30.28 9.31 5.19
N LEU A 91 -29.45 9.75 6.16
CA LEU A 91 -28.04 10.11 5.91
C LEU A 91 -27.07 8.91 5.97
N ARG A 92 -27.47 7.80 6.60
CA ARG A 92 -26.63 6.60 6.68
C ARG A 92 -26.28 5.99 5.31
N PRO A 93 -27.23 5.84 4.36
CA PRO A 93 -26.87 5.36 3.02
C PRO A 93 -25.98 6.35 2.27
N PHE A 94 -26.19 7.68 2.43
CA PHE A 94 -25.33 8.70 1.81
C PHE A 94 -23.86 8.54 2.26
N TRP A 95 -23.59 8.44 3.56
CA TRP A 95 -22.22 8.27 4.04
C TRP A 95 -21.59 6.93 3.63
N ALA A 96 -22.38 5.87 3.51
CA ALA A 96 -21.89 4.59 2.99
C ALA A 96 -21.46 4.71 1.53
N TRP A 97 -22.21 5.42 0.69
CA TRP A 97 -21.83 5.71 -0.68
C TRP A 97 -20.64 6.66 -0.76
N ALA A 98 -20.66 7.74 0.02
CA ALA A 98 -19.59 8.72 0.03
C ALA A 98 -18.23 8.09 0.37
N TRP A 99 -18.12 7.44 1.52
CA TRP A 99 -16.85 6.91 2.04
C TRP A 99 -16.56 5.46 1.65
N GLY A 100 -17.58 4.69 1.30
CA GLY A 100 -17.39 3.31 0.84
C GLY A 100 -17.11 3.20 -0.66
N VAL A 101 -17.53 4.17 -1.47
CA VAL A 101 -17.48 4.09 -2.94
C VAL A 101 -16.87 5.35 -3.57
N VAL A 102 -17.51 6.51 -3.42
CA VAL A 102 -17.19 7.71 -4.21
C VAL A 102 -15.81 8.26 -3.85
N MET A 103 -15.54 8.49 -2.57
CA MET A 103 -14.24 9.00 -2.13
C MET A 103 -13.08 8.06 -2.44
N PRO A 104 -13.15 6.75 -2.17
CA PRO A 104 -12.10 5.82 -2.59
C PRO A 104 -11.85 5.84 -4.09
N LEU A 105 -12.89 5.83 -4.92
CA LEU A 105 -12.74 5.93 -6.38
C LEU A 105 -12.10 7.25 -6.79
N GLY A 106 -12.54 8.38 -6.20
CA GLY A 106 -11.98 9.70 -6.46
C GLY A 106 -10.48 9.78 -6.10
N VAL A 107 -10.09 9.26 -4.94
CA VAL A 107 -8.70 9.24 -4.49
C VAL A 107 -7.84 8.32 -5.36
N ILE A 108 -8.34 7.13 -5.74
CA ILE A 108 -7.63 6.24 -6.65
C ILE A 108 -7.42 6.92 -8.01
N LEU A 109 -8.45 7.55 -8.57
CA LEU A 109 -8.36 8.26 -9.84
C LEU A 109 -7.38 9.44 -9.75
N PHE A 110 -7.47 10.22 -8.66
CA PHE A 110 -6.54 11.31 -8.38
C PHE A 110 -5.10 10.82 -8.34
N GLU A 111 -4.82 9.71 -7.60
CA GLU A 111 -3.49 9.13 -7.52
C GLU A 111 -2.98 8.61 -8.87
N LEU A 112 -3.85 7.96 -9.66
CA LEU A 112 -3.49 7.49 -11.01
C LEU A 112 -3.12 8.63 -11.96
N ILE A 113 -3.72 9.81 -11.79
CA ILE A 113 -3.46 10.98 -12.64
C ILE A 113 -2.25 11.76 -12.12
N THR A 114 -2.17 12.03 -10.82
CA THR A 114 -1.18 12.94 -10.23
C THR A 114 0.05 12.24 -9.68
N VAL A 115 -0.06 10.96 -9.29
CA VAL A 115 0.97 10.20 -8.56
C VAL A 115 1.46 10.94 -7.30
N PHE A 116 0.53 11.63 -6.64
CA PHE A 116 0.82 12.50 -5.51
C PHE A 116 1.42 11.74 -4.33
N CYS A 117 0.78 10.66 -3.90
CA CYS A 117 1.32 9.83 -2.80
C CYS A 117 2.65 9.19 -3.20
N GLY A 118 2.77 8.72 -4.46
CA GLY A 118 3.99 8.14 -4.99
C GLY A 118 5.17 9.11 -5.03
N SER A 119 4.91 10.42 -5.14
CA SER A 119 5.96 11.44 -5.14
C SER A 119 6.39 11.89 -3.74
N ILE A 120 5.53 11.72 -2.72
CA ILE A 120 5.78 12.26 -1.37
C ILE A 120 6.08 11.15 -0.36
N PHE A 121 5.33 10.04 -0.39
CA PHE A 121 5.37 9.01 0.65
C PHE A 121 5.75 7.63 0.10
N PHE A 122 4.84 6.98 -0.59
CA PHE A 122 4.98 5.68 -1.23
C PHE A 122 3.94 5.55 -2.33
N ASP A 123 4.20 4.66 -3.28
CA ASP A 123 3.26 4.41 -4.38
C ASP A 123 2.22 3.36 -3.98
N PRO A 124 0.96 3.77 -3.66
CA PRO A 124 -0.09 2.84 -3.25
C PRO A 124 -0.62 2.00 -4.41
N VAL A 125 -0.31 2.39 -5.64
CA VAL A 125 -0.77 1.76 -6.89
C VAL A 125 0.41 1.37 -7.80
N ALA A 126 1.46 0.88 -7.20
CA ALA A 126 2.76 0.61 -7.83
C ALA A 126 2.70 -0.31 -9.07
N THR A 127 1.68 -1.15 -9.19
CA THR A 127 1.47 -2.06 -10.33
C THR A 127 0.01 -2.10 -10.75
N GLY A 128 -0.27 -2.64 -11.96
CA GLY A 128 -1.65 -2.88 -12.38
C GLY A 128 -2.44 -3.78 -11.44
N TRP A 129 -1.77 -4.72 -10.75
CA TRP A 129 -2.40 -5.57 -9.73
C TRP A 129 -2.83 -4.80 -8.50
N HIS A 130 -2.02 -3.84 -8.03
CA HIS A 130 -2.42 -2.96 -6.92
C HIS A 130 -3.64 -2.13 -7.31
N VAL A 131 -3.66 -1.57 -8.51
CA VAL A 131 -4.82 -0.83 -9.04
C VAL A 131 -6.06 -1.71 -9.04
N ALA A 132 -5.95 -2.94 -9.57
CA ALA A 132 -7.08 -3.88 -9.62
C ALA A 132 -7.59 -4.22 -8.21
N LEU A 133 -6.70 -4.53 -7.26
CA LEU A 133 -7.07 -4.87 -5.89
C LEU A 133 -7.76 -3.70 -5.17
N VAL A 134 -7.20 -2.48 -5.30
CA VAL A 134 -7.78 -1.30 -4.65
C VAL A 134 -9.16 -0.96 -5.23
N LEU A 135 -9.34 -1.07 -6.55
CA LEU A 135 -10.63 -0.84 -7.21
C LEU A 135 -11.70 -1.86 -6.80
N LEU A 136 -11.31 -3.10 -6.46
CA LEU A 136 -12.28 -4.10 -5.99
C LEU A 136 -13.02 -3.64 -4.73
N VAL A 137 -12.38 -2.86 -3.84
CA VAL A 137 -13.01 -2.40 -2.59
C VAL A 137 -14.25 -1.54 -2.85
N PRO A 138 -14.16 -0.39 -3.55
CA PRO A 138 -15.34 0.42 -3.84
C PRO A 138 -16.33 -0.29 -4.77
N LEU A 139 -15.90 -1.14 -5.71
CA LEU A 139 -16.80 -1.87 -6.60
C LEU A 139 -17.66 -2.89 -5.86
N VAL A 140 -17.07 -3.68 -4.95
CA VAL A 140 -17.82 -4.64 -4.12
C VAL A 140 -18.72 -3.90 -3.13
N ASN A 141 -18.27 -2.78 -2.55
CA ASN A 141 -19.11 -1.95 -1.71
C ASN A 141 -20.33 -1.40 -2.48
N ALA A 142 -20.14 -0.92 -3.71
CA ALA A 142 -21.22 -0.47 -4.57
C ALA A 142 -22.20 -1.61 -4.87
N TRP A 143 -21.68 -2.78 -5.23
CA TRP A 143 -22.50 -3.97 -5.49
C TRP A 143 -23.38 -4.34 -4.29
N PHE A 144 -22.86 -4.26 -3.07
CA PHE A 144 -23.65 -4.49 -1.86
C PHE A 144 -24.66 -3.37 -1.58
N LEU A 145 -24.32 -2.12 -1.87
CA LEU A 145 -25.18 -0.96 -1.57
C LEU A 145 -26.32 -0.81 -2.57
N THR A 146 -26.14 -1.23 -3.82
CA THR A 146 -27.21 -1.20 -4.84
C THR A 146 -28.32 -2.22 -4.59
N GLY A 147 -28.12 -3.18 -3.70
CA GLY A 147 -29.07 -4.27 -3.48
C GLY A 147 -29.14 -5.29 -4.62
N THR A 148 -28.38 -5.09 -5.69
CA THR A 148 -28.31 -6.00 -6.85
C THR A 148 -27.42 -7.21 -6.60
N ALA A 149 -26.93 -7.39 -5.37
CA ALA A 149 -26.06 -8.47 -4.97
C ALA A 149 -26.77 -9.83 -5.09
N GLY A 150 -26.94 -10.29 -6.33
CA GLY A 150 -27.36 -11.66 -6.65
C GLY A 150 -26.26 -12.67 -6.37
N GLY A 151 -26.60 -13.96 -6.37
CA GLY A 151 -25.64 -15.04 -6.17
C GLY A 151 -25.72 -15.71 -4.80
N SER A 152 -24.85 -16.70 -4.58
CA SER A 152 -24.86 -17.49 -3.35
C SER A 152 -24.38 -16.68 -2.16
N GLU A 153 -24.94 -16.94 -0.98
CA GLU A 153 -24.52 -16.30 0.27
C GLU A 153 -23.03 -16.57 0.58
N ARG A 154 -22.52 -17.72 0.16
CA ARG A 154 -21.09 -18.03 0.23
C ARG A 154 -20.26 -17.10 -0.64
N GLY A 155 -20.71 -16.78 -1.85
CA GLY A 155 -20.05 -15.85 -2.76
C GLY A 155 -20.03 -14.41 -2.23
N LYS A 156 -21.15 -13.94 -1.67
CA LYS A 156 -21.24 -12.63 -1.00
C LYS A 156 -20.28 -12.57 0.20
N GLY A 157 -20.26 -13.62 1.02
CA GLY A 157 -19.32 -13.74 2.10
C GLY A 157 -17.86 -13.67 1.63
N PHE A 158 -17.52 -14.42 0.57
CA PHE A 158 -16.19 -14.42 -0.02
C PHE A 158 -15.77 -13.01 -0.46
N ALA A 159 -16.59 -12.32 -1.23
CA ALA A 159 -16.31 -10.95 -1.66
C ALA A 159 -16.10 -10.01 -0.47
N ALA A 160 -16.97 -10.07 0.54
CA ALA A 160 -16.85 -9.24 1.75
C ALA A 160 -15.56 -9.51 2.53
N GLY A 161 -15.16 -10.79 2.69
CA GLY A 161 -13.92 -11.15 3.38
C GLY A 161 -12.68 -10.72 2.60
N PHE A 162 -12.70 -10.91 1.28
CA PHE A 162 -11.61 -10.56 0.40
C PHE A 162 -11.32 -9.05 0.40
N VAL A 163 -12.33 -8.23 0.12
CA VAL A 163 -12.14 -6.77 0.06
C VAL A 163 -11.85 -6.14 1.41
N LEU A 164 -12.29 -6.76 2.50
CA LEU A 164 -11.95 -6.29 3.85
C LEU A 164 -10.44 -6.37 4.11
N VAL A 165 -9.78 -7.45 3.70
CA VAL A 165 -8.32 -7.60 3.87
C VAL A 165 -7.58 -6.52 3.08
N ILE A 166 -8.01 -6.26 1.84
CA ILE A 166 -7.41 -5.21 1.02
C ILE A 166 -7.63 -3.83 1.67
N ALA A 167 -8.86 -3.53 2.12
CA ALA A 167 -9.16 -2.27 2.80
C ALA A 167 -8.34 -2.10 4.10
N LEU A 168 -8.14 -3.18 4.87
CA LEU A 168 -7.31 -3.16 6.08
C LEU A 168 -5.83 -2.96 5.76
N LEU A 169 -5.31 -3.54 4.68
CA LEU A 169 -3.94 -3.29 4.24
C LEU A 169 -3.71 -1.79 4.01
N TYR A 170 -4.57 -1.17 3.20
CA TYR A 170 -4.45 0.27 2.92
C TYR A 170 -4.70 1.14 4.15
N LEU A 171 -5.60 0.74 5.04
CA LEU A 171 -5.77 1.38 6.34
C LEU A 171 -4.46 1.36 7.14
N LEU A 172 -3.79 0.21 7.23
CA LEU A 172 -2.52 0.07 7.95
C LEU A 172 -1.40 0.89 7.30
N LEU A 173 -1.33 0.93 5.96
CA LEU A 173 -0.34 1.72 5.24
C LEU A 173 -0.48 3.22 5.48
N PHE A 174 -1.71 3.72 5.59
CA PHE A 174 -1.99 5.14 5.83
C PHE A 174 -2.12 5.51 7.31
N LEU A 175 -2.19 4.53 8.22
CA LEU A 175 -2.31 4.77 9.66
C LEU A 175 -1.22 5.68 10.25
N PRO A 176 0.08 5.53 9.89
CA PRO A 176 1.14 6.41 10.38
C PRO A 176 0.99 7.87 9.93
N LEU A 177 0.23 8.14 8.87
CA LEU A 177 -0.01 9.48 8.36
C LEU A 177 -1.18 10.20 9.05
N LEU A 178 -1.98 9.51 9.86
CA LEU A 178 -3.15 10.09 10.52
C LEU A 178 -2.84 11.32 11.39
N PRO A 179 -1.75 11.38 12.18
CA PRO A 179 -1.43 12.59 12.94
C PRO A 179 -1.23 13.82 12.04
N ALA A 180 -0.58 13.64 10.88
CA ALA A 180 -0.41 14.70 9.90
C ALA A 180 -1.72 15.07 9.19
N THR A 181 -2.65 14.12 9.08
CA THR A 181 -3.96 14.31 8.46
C THR A 181 -4.75 15.41 9.14
N VAL A 182 -4.68 15.51 10.46
CA VAL A 182 -5.39 16.53 11.25
C VAL A 182 -5.01 17.94 10.80
N ILE A 183 -3.73 18.17 10.52
CA ILE A 183 -3.23 19.45 10.00
C ILE A 183 -3.55 19.58 8.51
N ALA A 184 -3.36 18.52 7.75
CA ALA A 184 -3.51 18.52 6.29
C ALA A 184 -4.98 18.61 5.81
N VAL A 185 -5.97 18.33 6.68
CA VAL A 185 -7.40 18.53 6.38
C VAL A 185 -7.71 20.00 6.04
N PHE A 186 -7.07 20.94 6.71
CA PHE A 186 -7.23 22.37 6.41
C PHE A 186 -6.74 22.73 5.00
N PHE A 187 -5.88 21.92 4.40
CA PHE A 187 -5.37 22.09 3.04
C PHE A 187 -6.00 21.12 2.04
N PHE A 188 -7.12 20.49 2.36
CA PHE A 188 -7.78 19.46 1.56
C PHE A 188 -6.95 18.20 1.26
N VAL A 189 -5.66 18.18 1.55
CA VAL A 189 -4.75 17.04 1.34
C VAL A 189 -5.00 15.93 2.34
N GLY A 190 -5.53 16.26 3.52
CA GLY A 190 -5.88 15.29 4.56
C GLY A 190 -6.96 14.28 4.14
N VAL A 191 -7.77 14.60 3.14
CA VAL A 191 -8.77 13.66 2.60
C VAL A 191 -8.11 12.43 2.01
N LEU A 192 -6.91 12.55 1.42
CA LEU A 192 -6.17 11.44 0.82
C LEU A 192 -5.80 10.38 1.87
N SER A 193 -5.27 10.79 3.02
CA SER A 193 -4.88 9.87 4.09
C SER A 193 -6.05 9.39 4.95
N LEU A 194 -7.11 10.19 5.08
CA LEU A 194 -8.32 9.83 5.82
C LEU A 194 -9.20 8.82 5.06
N THR A 195 -9.22 8.91 3.73
CA THR A 195 -10.07 8.05 2.88
C THR A 195 -9.84 6.56 3.10
N PRO A 196 -8.62 6.00 3.14
CA PRO A 196 -8.41 4.57 3.38
C PRO A 196 -8.96 4.10 4.74
N VAL A 197 -8.87 4.96 5.77
CA VAL A 197 -9.39 4.66 7.11
C VAL A 197 -10.91 4.58 7.11
N LEU A 198 -11.55 5.60 6.53
CA LEU A 198 -13.02 5.64 6.44
C LEU A 198 -13.56 4.57 5.50
N ALA A 199 -12.88 4.33 4.37
CA ALA A 199 -13.21 3.25 3.46
C ALA A 199 -13.14 1.87 4.15
N GLY A 200 -12.09 1.60 4.91
CA GLY A 200 -11.96 0.36 5.69
C GLY A 200 -13.09 0.19 6.70
N LEU A 201 -13.41 1.25 7.43
CA LEU A 201 -14.52 1.25 8.40
C LEU A 201 -15.88 1.00 7.73
N TRP A 202 -16.15 1.66 6.58
CA TRP A 202 -17.40 1.47 5.87
C TRP A 202 -17.47 0.11 5.18
N THR A 203 -16.37 -0.40 4.61
CA THR A 203 -16.31 -1.76 4.07
C THR A 203 -16.65 -2.80 5.14
N TRP A 204 -16.09 -2.66 6.34
CA TRP A 204 -16.43 -3.53 7.46
C TRP A 204 -17.91 -3.41 7.86
N ARG A 205 -18.47 -2.19 7.94
CA ARG A 205 -19.88 -1.96 8.27
C ARG A 205 -20.81 -2.54 7.21
N ILE A 206 -20.51 -2.34 5.93
CA ILE A 206 -21.28 -2.89 4.80
C ILE A 206 -21.25 -4.42 4.87
N GLY A 207 -20.09 -5.04 5.01
CA GLY A 207 -19.98 -6.49 5.14
C GLY A 207 -20.71 -7.06 6.38
N ARG A 208 -20.67 -6.32 7.51
CA ARG A 208 -21.43 -6.70 8.72
C ARG A 208 -22.93 -6.59 8.52
N ARG A 209 -23.40 -5.59 7.76
CA ARG A 209 -24.81 -5.45 7.39
C ARG A 209 -25.24 -6.60 6.50
N GLN A 210 -24.48 -6.91 5.43
CA GLN A 210 -24.75 -8.04 4.53
C GLN A 210 -24.84 -9.38 5.28
N ARG A 211 -23.97 -9.58 6.28
CA ARG A 211 -24.04 -10.77 7.13
C ARG A 211 -25.32 -10.86 7.94
N ARG A 212 -25.86 -9.71 8.40
CA ARG A 212 -27.13 -9.68 9.16
C ARG A 212 -28.35 -9.92 8.28
N GLU A 213 -28.29 -9.45 7.05
CA GLU A 213 -29.33 -9.58 6.02
C GLU A 213 -29.24 -10.92 5.27
N SER A 214 -28.20 -11.72 5.50
CA SER A 214 -27.96 -13.01 4.85
C SER A 214 -29.00 -14.04 5.25
N THR A 215 -29.59 -14.74 4.27
CA THR A 215 -30.53 -15.85 4.45
C THR A 215 -29.86 -17.12 4.96
N ASP A 216 -28.55 -17.32 4.68
CA ASP A 216 -27.75 -18.45 5.18
C ASP A 216 -26.47 -17.90 5.83
N ALA A 217 -26.56 -17.52 7.10
CA ALA A 217 -25.45 -16.99 7.88
C ALA A 217 -24.26 -17.97 8.01
N PRO A 218 -24.42 -19.31 8.13
CA PRO A 218 -23.34 -20.26 8.08
C PRO A 218 -22.59 -20.29 6.76
N ALA A 219 -23.29 -20.28 5.62
CA ALA A 219 -22.66 -20.21 4.29
C ALA A 219 -21.91 -18.90 4.09
N TYR A 220 -22.50 -17.76 4.48
CA TYR A 220 -21.85 -16.46 4.46
C TYR A 220 -20.55 -16.46 5.29
N ARG A 221 -20.55 -17.00 6.52
CA ARG A 221 -19.36 -17.08 7.37
C ARG A 221 -18.26 -17.92 6.74
N ARG A 222 -18.60 -19.07 6.14
CA ARG A 222 -17.64 -19.92 5.43
C ARG A 222 -17.03 -19.16 4.26
N GLY A 223 -17.87 -18.53 3.45
CA GLY A 223 -17.44 -17.64 2.37
C GLY A 223 -16.50 -16.53 2.85
N TRP A 224 -16.87 -15.83 3.92
CA TRP A 224 -16.07 -14.76 4.49
C TRP A 224 -14.67 -15.23 4.90
N ARG A 225 -14.58 -16.37 5.62
CA ARG A 225 -13.28 -16.94 6.01
C ARG A 225 -12.44 -17.34 4.81
N THR A 226 -13.04 -17.99 3.81
CA THR A 226 -12.30 -18.38 2.59
C THR A 226 -11.85 -17.16 1.79
N GLY A 227 -12.68 -16.11 1.67
CA GLY A 227 -12.30 -14.86 1.02
C GLY A 227 -11.19 -14.12 1.75
N PHE A 228 -11.25 -14.08 3.09
CA PHE A 228 -10.22 -13.48 3.93
C PHE A 228 -8.86 -14.19 3.73
N VAL A 229 -8.84 -15.51 3.82
CA VAL A 229 -7.62 -16.32 3.61
C VAL A 229 -7.10 -16.18 2.17
N ALA A 230 -8.00 -16.21 1.18
CA ALA A 230 -7.62 -16.03 -0.22
C ALA A 230 -6.97 -14.66 -0.47
N ALA A 231 -7.49 -13.58 0.12
CA ALA A 231 -6.89 -12.26 0.01
C ALA A 231 -5.49 -12.20 0.64
N LEU A 232 -5.30 -12.81 1.81
CA LEU A 232 -3.98 -12.91 2.43
C LEU A 232 -2.99 -13.67 1.55
N LEU A 233 -3.42 -14.79 0.96
CA LEU A 233 -2.57 -15.57 0.05
C LEU A 233 -2.21 -14.76 -1.21
N VAL A 234 -3.17 -14.04 -1.78
CA VAL A 234 -2.91 -13.15 -2.93
C VAL A 234 -1.89 -12.07 -2.55
N LEU A 235 -2.04 -11.44 -1.39
CA LEU A 235 -1.07 -10.43 -0.92
C LEU A 235 0.31 -11.04 -0.69
N VAL A 236 0.40 -12.22 -0.10
CA VAL A 236 1.69 -12.92 0.09
C VAL A 236 2.35 -13.22 -1.25
N VAL A 237 1.59 -13.65 -2.25
CA VAL A 237 2.13 -13.94 -3.59
C VAL A 237 2.59 -12.65 -4.29
N LEU A 238 1.86 -11.57 -4.16
CA LEU A 238 2.16 -10.30 -4.84
C LEU A 238 3.29 -9.52 -4.15
N GLU A 239 3.25 -9.40 -2.83
CA GLU A 239 4.18 -8.58 -2.05
C GLU A 239 5.34 -9.38 -1.44
N GLY A 240 5.13 -10.67 -1.18
CA GLY A 240 6.12 -11.54 -0.55
C GLY A 240 7.49 -11.52 -1.23
N PRO A 241 7.59 -11.63 -2.57
CA PRO A 241 8.87 -11.54 -3.27
C PRO A 241 9.59 -10.20 -3.07
N ALA A 242 8.84 -9.09 -3.00
CA ALA A 242 9.42 -7.77 -2.78
C ALA A 242 9.87 -7.59 -1.32
N VAL A 243 9.05 -8.01 -0.37
CA VAL A 243 9.39 -7.99 1.08
C VAL A 243 10.61 -8.87 1.36
N TRP A 244 10.63 -10.09 0.80
CA TRP A 244 11.78 -11.00 0.91
C TRP A 244 13.05 -10.37 0.35
N THR A 245 12.96 -9.77 -0.82
CA THR A 245 14.13 -9.12 -1.46
C THR A 245 14.65 -7.99 -0.60
N ARG A 246 13.77 -7.10 -0.10
CA ARG A 246 14.18 -5.98 0.75
C ARG A 246 14.76 -6.41 2.08
N SER A 247 14.21 -7.44 2.72
CA SER A 247 14.76 -7.95 3.99
C SER A 247 16.17 -8.52 3.84
N ASN A 248 16.46 -9.17 2.71
CA ASN A 248 17.80 -9.68 2.43
C ASN A 248 18.76 -8.57 1.93
N LEU A 249 18.26 -7.49 1.32
CA LEU A 249 19.10 -6.36 0.91
C LEU A 249 19.81 -5.70 2.10
N ALA A 250 19.13 -5.54 3.23
CA ALA A 250 19.74 -4.97 4.43
C ALA A 250 20.96 -5.79 4.91
N ALA A 251 20.87 -7.12 4.85
CA ALA A 251 21.98 -7.99 5.20
C ALA A 251 23.06 -8.03 4.08
N ALA A 252 22.65 -7.93 2.81
CA ALA A 252 23.56 -7.95 1.67
C ALA A 252 24.43 -6.68 1.53
N THR A 253 24.00 -5.56 2.13
CA THR A 253 24.78 -4.30 2.19
C THR A 253 25.71 -4.23 3.40
N GLY A 254 25.61 -5.17 4.33
CA GLY A 254 26.52 -5.34 5.47
C GLY A 254 27.87 -5.94 5.04
N ASP A 255 28.66 -6.33 6.02
CA ASP A 255 29.98 -6.94 5.81
C ASP A 255 30.03 -8.38 6.33
N GLY A 256 31.03 -9.15 5.84
CA GLY A 256 31.34 -10.49 6.33
C GLY A 256 30.44 -11.62 5.78
N ASP A 257 30.35 -12.71 6.54
CA ASP A 257 29.65 -13.95 6.12
C ASP A 257 28.16 -13.77 5.93
N SER A 258 27.55 -12.83 6.67
CA SER A 258 26.14 -12.48 6.53
C SER A 258 25.82 -11.90 5.14
N GLN A 259 26.75 -11.10 4.58
CA GLN A 259 26.65 -10.53 3.24
C GLN A 259 26.66 -11.63 2.18
N ALA A 260 27.64 -12.54 2.25
CA ALA A 260 27.77 -13.63 1.30
C ALA A 260 26.51 -14.52 1.27
N SER A 261 26.01 -14.87 2.45
CA SER A 261 24.78 -15.66 2.61
C SER A 261 23.55 -14.94 2.06
N ALA A 262 23.42 -13.64 2.29
CA ALA A 262 22.29 -12.84 1.78
C ALA A 262 22.34 -12.70 0.27
N ILE A 263 23.52 -12.47 -0.33
CA ILE A 263 23.70 -12.46 -1.78
C ILE A 263 23.35 -13.82 -2.38
N GLY A 264 23.76 -14.93 -1.74
CA GLY A 264 23.41 -16.29 -2.17
C GLY A 264 21.88 -16.50 -2.19
N ARG A 265 21.17 -16.08 -1.15
CA ARG A 265 19.70 -16.15 -1.10
C ARG A 265 19.04 -15.29 -2.18
N LEU A 266 19.54 -14.08 -2.41
CA LEU A 266 19.04 -13.19 -3.46
C LEU A 266 19.28 -13.75 -4.85
N ARG A 267 20.40 -14.44 -5.11
CA ARG A 267 20.65 -15.13 -6.38
C ARG A 267 19.66 -16.25 -6.63
N THR A 268 19.26 -16.96 -5.59
CA THR A 268 18.27 -18.05 -5.70
C THR A 268 16.86 -17.52 -5.96
N PHE A 269 16.46 -16.48 -5.22
CA PHE A 269 15.12 -15.89 -5.36
C PHE A 269 15.14 -14.41 -5.01
N HIS A 270 14.66 -13.58 -5.93
CA HIS A 270 14.50 -12.15 -5.73
C HIS A 270 13.42 -11.54 -6.62
N SER A 271 12.84 -10.44 -6.20
CA SER A 271 12.03 -9.58 -7.05
C SER A 271 12.95 -8.59 -7.78
N GLN A 272 13.15 -8.79 -9.09
CA GLN A 272 13.99 -7.90 -9.91
C GLN A 272 13.52 -6.45 -9.79
N ARG A 273 12.20 -6.21 -9.71
CA ARG A 273 11.65 -4.86 -9.54
C ARG A 273 12.06 -4.24 -8.21
N ALA A 274 11.93 -4.97 -7.11
CA ALA A 274 12.27 -4.46 -5.77
C ALA A 274 13.79 -4.22 -5.67
N LEU A 275 14.58 -5.13 -6.22
CA LEU A 275 16.05 -5.02 -6.26
C LEU A 275 16.50 -3.79 -7.10
N LEU A 276 15.89 -3.61 -8.27
CA LEU A 276 16.19 -2.48 -9.13
C LEU A 276 15.73 -1.14 -8.53
N ARG A 277 14.55 -1.11 -7.91
CA ARG A 277 14.06 0.09 -7.19
C ARG A 277 15.01 0.52 -6.08
N ALA A 278 15.55 -0.43 -5.32
CA ALA A 278 16.51 -0.12 -4.26
C ALA A 278 17.78 0.59 -4.78
N CYS A 279 18.19 0.35 -6.03
CA CYS A 279 19.33 1.03 -6.65
C CYS A 279 19.10 2.53 -6.91
N TYR A 280 17.84 2.95 -6.98
CA TYR A 280 17.43 4.32 -7.23
C TYR A 280 16.97 5.07 -5.99
N GLU A 281 16.69 4.36 -4.90
CA GLU A 281 16.30 4.96 -3.63
C GLU A 281 17.45 5.77 -3.04
N GLY A 282 17.16 6.98 -2.56
CA GLY A 282 18.14 7.89 -1.98
C GLY A 282 18.74 8.91 -2.94
N ASN A 283 18.66 8.71 -4.26
CA ASN A 283 19.15 9.67 -5.26
C ASN A 283 18.09 10.69 -5.71
N THR A 284 16.82 10.43 -5.41
CA THR A 284 15.69 11.26 -5.86
C THR A 284 15.37 12.43 -4.93
N GLY A 285 16.15 12.65 -3.89
CA GLY A 285 15.80 13.60 -2.83
C GLY A 285 14.54 13.17 -2.03
N THR A 286 13.94 12.02 -2.36
CA THR A 286 12.83 11.45 -1.62
C THR A 286 13.40 10.56 -0.51
N THR A 287 13.11 10.94 0.73
CA THR A 287 13.46 10.17 1.93
C THR A 287 12.56 8.94 2.12
N MET A 288 11.67 8.63 1.17
CA MET A 288 10.56 7.72 1.33
C MET A 288 10.66 6.46 0.48
N ALA A 289 10.07 5.40 0.97
CA ALA A 289 9.94 4.15 0.23
C ALA A 289 9.07 4.34 -1.03
N THR A 290 9.56 3.86 -2.16
CA THR A 290 8.94 4.05 -3.47
C THR A 290 7.94 2.96 -3.83
N ASP A 291 7.71 2.00 -2.96
CA ASP A 291 6.72 0.94 -3.13
C ASP A 291 6.13 0.47 -1.79
N VAL A 292 5.01 -0.26 -1.87
CA VAL A 292 4.29 -0.76 -0.70
C VAL A 292 5.19 -1.61 0.20
N SER A 293 6.03 -2.46 -0.39
CA SER A 293 6.94 -3.32 0.39
C SER A 293 8.04 -2.52 1.09
N GLY A 294 8.58 -1.49 0.43
CA GLY A 294 9.52 -0.57 1.04
C GLY A 294 8.90 0.23 2.17
N TRP A 295 7.66 0.68 2.00
CA TRP A 295 6.90 1.34 3.05
C TRP A 295 6.65 0.44 4.25
N LEU A 296 6.19 -0.79 4.06
CA LEU A 296 5.97 -1.76 5.15
C LEU A 296 7.25 -2.06 5.93
N SER A 297 8.39 -2.14 5.26
CA SER A 297 9.67 -2.44 5.91
C SER A 297 10.28 -1.25 6.67
N ARG A 298 9.93 0.00 6.29
CA ARG A 298 10.54 1.23 6.82
C ARG A 298 9.50 2.24 7.34
N GLY A 299 8.22 2.06 7.05
CA GLY A 299 7.17 3.08 7.14
C GLY A 299 6.82 3.58 8.53
N TRP A 300 7.24 2.90 9.59
CA TRP A 300 7.00 3.36 10.96
C TRP A 300 7.98 4.47 11.40
N GLN A 301 8.87 4.93 10.53
CA GLN A 301 9.75 6.10 10.77
C GLN A 301 9.06 7.44 10.45
N VAL A 302 7.83 7.41 9.96
CA VAL A 302 7.02 8.60 9.59
C VAL A 302 6.91 9.67 10.70
N PRO A 303 6.76 9.33 11.99
CA PRO A 303 6.78 10.36 13.02
C PRO A 303 8.06 11.22 12.97
N GLY A 304 9.21 10.63 12.64
CA GLY A 304 10.46 11.36 12.49
C GLY A 304 10.45 12.36 11.34
N ILE A 305 9.75 12.03 10.24
CA ILE A 305 9.65 12.89 9.04
C ILE A 305 8.75 14.08 9.31
N ILE A 306 7.61 13.87 9.97
CA ILE A 306 6.67 14.95 10.34
C ILE A 306 7.32 15.94 11.31
N PHE A 307 8.23 15.46 12.18
CA PHE A 307 8.93 16.27 13.16
C PHE A 307 10.34 16.71 12.71
N GLY A 308 10.64 16.70 11.41
CA GLY A 308 11.89 17.24 10.84
C GLY A 308 13.12 16.35 11.02
N ARG A 309 12.98 15.11 11.46
CA ARG A 309 14.02 14.10 11.34
C ARG A 309 13.93 13.49 9.94
N SER A 310 14.60 14.11 8.98
CA SER A 310 14.94 13.44 7.71
C SER A 310 15.69 12.18 8.09
N GLY A 311 15.09 11.02 7.87
CA GLY A 311 15.87 9.79 7.86
C GLY A 311 16.87 9.95 6.72
N ASP A 312 18.13 10.18 7.03
CA ASP A 312 19.19 10.24 6.07
C ASP A 312 19.22 8.91 5.30
N PHE A 313 18.56 8.88 4.15
CA PHE A 313 18.93 7.93 3.10
C PHE A 313 20.32 8.35 2.65
N ASN A 314 21.31 7.78 3.27
CA ASN A 314 22.69 8.04 2.95
C ASN A 314 22.91 7.69 1.47
N GLN A 315 23.44 8.62 0.68
CA GLN A 315 23.89 8.35 -0.70
C GLN A 315 24.79 7.10 -0.76
N GLY A 316 25.51 6.80 0.33
CA GLY A 316 26.29 5.57 0.48
C GLY A 316 25.48 4.28 0.40
N ASP A 317 24.19 4.29 0.76
CA ASP A 317 23.37 3.08 0.71
C ASP A 317 22.95 2.73 -0.73
N SER A 318 22.71 3.72 -1.58
CA SER A 318 22.35 3.47 -2.98
C SER A 318 23.51 2.87 -3.78
N ALA A 319 24.74 3.32 -3.52
CA ALA A 319 25.95 2.73 -4.14
C ALA A 319 26.11 1.27 -3.72
N LYS A 320 25.92 0.94 -2.45
CA LYS A 320 25.93 -0.44 -1.95
C LYS A 320 24.82 -1.28 -2.58
N MET A 321 23.62 -0.74 -2.75
CA MET A 321 22.52 -1.43 -3.41
C MET A 321 22.81 -1.75 -4.87
N ARG A 322 23.51 -0.86 -5.59
CA ARG A 322 23.96 -1.07 -6.98
C ARG A 322 25.03 -2.17 -7.10
N ASP A 323 25.96 -2.21 -6.15
CA ASP A 323 26.92 -3.31 -6.05
C ASP A 323 26.21 -4.65 -5.79
N VAL A 324 25.25 -4.69 -4.87
CA VAL A 324 24.44 -5.89 -4.62
C VAL A 324 23.64 -6.28 -5.86
N PHE A 325 23.04 -5.32 -6.57
CA PHE A 325 22.31 -5.60 -7.82
C PHE A 325 23.20 -6.28 -8.85
N PHE A 326 24.41 -5.75 -9.05
CA PHE A 326 25.38 -6.35 -9.97
C PHE A 326 25.81 -7.75 -9.52
N ARG A 327 26.12 -7.94 -8.23
CA ARG A 327 26.52 -9.25 -7.70
C ARG A 327 25.41 -10.30 -7.79
N VAL A 328 24.14 -9.89 -7.71
CA VAL A 328 22.98 -10.79 -7.80
C VAL A 328 22.62 -11.11 -9.23
N THR A 329 22.57 -10.09 -10.12
CA THR A 329 22.04 -10.23 -11.47
C THR A 329 23.10 -10.41 -12.55
N GLY A 330 24.35 -10.07 -12.26
CA GLY A 330 25.45 -10.02 -13.25
C GLY A 330 25.34 -8.86 -14.23
N LYS A 331 24.37 -7.94 -14.04
CA LYS A 331 24.13 -6.82 -14.95
C LYS A 331 24.26 -5.49 -14.20
N PRO A 332 24.84 -4.45 -14.80
CA PRO A 332 24.79 -3.11 -14.26
C PRO A 332 23.33 -2.63 -14.15
N PHE A 333 22.97 -1.93 -13.07
CA PHE A 333 21.58 -1.48 -12.85
C PHE A 333 21.08 -0.53 -13.95
N ASN A 334 21.98 0.30 -14.51
CA ASN A 334 21.68 1.24 -15.59
C ASN A 334 21.53 0.59 -16.97
N SER A 335 21.95 -0.66 -17.15
CA SER A 335 21.69 -1.43 -18.37
C SER A 335 20.27 -1.97 -18.45
N VAL A 336 19.52 -1.91 -17.33
CA VAL A 336 18.15 -2.38 -17.24
C VAL A 336 17.22 -1.18 -17.29
N LYS A 337 16.11 -1.29 -18.03
CA LYS A 337 15.10 -0.23 -18.08
C LYS A 337 14.69 0.17 -16.67
N PRO A 338 14.82 1.47 -16.29
CA PRO A 338 14.48 1.93 -14.96
C PRO A 338 13.03 1.57 -14.61
N PRO A 339 12.75 1.17 -13.37
CA PRO A 339 11.39 0.89 -12.94
C PRO A 339 10.59 2.20 -13.02
N ARG A 340 9.27 2.08 -13.18
CA ARG A 340 8.37 3.22 -13.00
C ARG A 340 8.37 3.61 -11.52
N MET A 341 9.36 4.38 -11.11
CA MET A 341 9.53 4.73 -9.71
C MET A 341 8.77 5.97 -9.36
N VAL A 342 8.80 6.92 -10.23
CA VAL A 342 8.18 8.20 -10.05
C VAL A 342 7.77 8.67 -11.44
N ARG A 343 6.50 8.93 -11.65
CA ARG A 343 6.14 9.90 -12.64
C ARG A 343 6.58 11.24 -12.05
N GLU A 344 7.71 11.71 -12.45
CA GLU A 344 7.99 13.13 -12.30
C GLU A 344 6.93 13.90 -13.06
N GLY A 345 6.30 14.76 -12.36
CA GLY A 345 5.35 15.67 -12.94
C GLY A 345 4.02 15.61 -12.23
N GLY A 346 3.94 16.24 -11.06
CA GLY A 346 2.79 17.07 -10.76
C GLY A 346 2.61 18.05 -11.93
N LEU A 347 1.37 18.35 -12.26
CA LEU A 347 1.00 19.37 -13.26
C LEU A 347 1.98 20.55 -13.24
N GLY A 348 2.94 20.60 -14.16
CA GLY A 348 3.78 21.77 -14.40
C GLY A 348 5.30 21.64 -14.32
N GLN A 349 5.88 20.50 -13.92
CA GLN A 349 7.35 20.36 -13.96
C GLN A 349 7.79 19.31 -14.99
N GLY A 350 8.61 19.82 -15.88
CA GLY A 350 9.07 19.06 -17.03
C GLY A 350 9.90 17.85 -16.63
N ARG A 351 9.80 16.85 -17.45
CA ARG A 351 10.35 15.52 -17.55
C ARG A 351 11.87 15.36 -17.31
N SER A 352 12.57 16.39 -16.80
CA SER A 352 14.02 16.46 -17.05
C SER A 352 14.95 16.22 -15.86
N ASN A 353 14.55 16.41 -14.61
CA ASN A 353 15.58 16.52 -13.58
C ASN A 353 15.89 15.24 -12.78
N ALA A 354 14.93 14.42 -12.39
CA ALA A 354 15.26 13.24 -11.59
C ALA A 354 15.87 12.10 -12.40
N PHE A 355 15.55 11.98 -13.71
CA PHE A 355 16.31 11.06 -14.58
C PHE A 355 17.72 11.57 -14.85
N ARG A 356 17.93 12.89 -14.91
CA ARG A 356 19.26 13.50 -15.01
C ARG A 356 20.04 13.36 -13.71
N GLU A 357 19.43 13.52 -12.56
CA GLU A 357 20.08 13.31 -11.25
C GLU A 357 20.39 11.84 -10.98
N MET A 358 19.59 10.88 -11.52
CA MET A 358 19.88 9.45 -11.41
C MET A 358 21.03 8.99 -12.30
N GLU A 359 21.35 9.73 -13.36
CA GLU A 359 22.54 9.51 -14.20
C GLU A 359 23.81 10.04 -13.53
N PHE A 360 23.65 10.84 -12.46
CA PHE A 360 24.74 11.42 -11.68
C PHE A 360 24.99 10.60 -10.42
N ASP A 361 26.00 9.78 -10.44
CA ASP A 361 26.57 9.23 -9.22
C ASP A 361 27.99 9.79 -9.03
N GLU A 362 28.08 10.84 -8.21
CA GLU A 362 29.37 11.45 -7.86
C GLU A 362 30.35 10.45 -7.22
N HIS A 363 29.83 9.39 -6.60
CA HIS A 363 30.64 8.37 -5.94
C HIS A 363 31.14 7.29 -6.90
N LEU A 364 30.54 7.12 -8.06
CA LEU A 364 30.98 6.17 -9.08
C LEU A 364 31.99 6.76 -10.07
N GLY A 365 32.44 7.99 -9.87
CA GLY A 365 33.65 8.50 -10.53
C GLY A 365 33.48 9.27 -11.83
N GLY A 366 32.25 9.65 -12.20
CA GLY A 366 32.03 10.49 -13.39
C GLY A 366 30.90 11.50 -13.14
N ASP A 367 31.12 12.74 -13.48
CA ASP A 367 30.15 13.81 -13.31
C ASP A 367 28.92 13.65 -14.21
N GLU A 368 28.92 12.81 -15.20
CA GLU A 368 27.76 12.44 -16.04
C GLU A 368 28.04 11.11 -16.74
N VAL A 369 27.44 10.06 -16.29
CA VAL A 369 27.49 8.78 -16.95
C VAL A 369 26.16 8.49 -17.62
N ALA A 370 26.21 8.42 -18.97
CA ALA A 370 25.21 7.86 -19.84
C ALA A 370 23.91 8.63 -20.07
N VAL A 371 24.01 9.76 -20.71
CA VAL A 371 23.02 10.05 -21.76
C VAL A 371 23.35 9.12 -22.95
N ARG A 372 22.42 8.25 -23.35
CA ARG A 372 22.59 7.53 -24.64
C ARG A 372 22.57 8.58 -25.75
N LEU A 373 23.75 8.85 -26.29
CA LEU A 373 23.86 9.69 -27.46
C LEU A 373 23.32 8.89 -28.65
N LYS A 374 22.46 9.51 -29.44
CA LYS A 374 22.04 8.91 -30.70
C LYS A 374 23.24 8.71 -31.60
N HIS A 375 23.32 7.54 -32.20
CA HIS A 375 24.38 7.15 -33.14
C HIS A 375 25.76 6.91 -32.50
N LEU A 376 25.88 6.84 -31.18
CA LEU A 376 27.11 6.39 -30.52
C LEU A 376 26.83 5.03 -29.86
N ASP A 377 27.45 4.00 -30.39
CA ASP A 377 27.23 2.61 -29.98
C ASP A 377 28.54 1.93 -29.58
N LEU A 378 28.48 1.00 -28.62
CA LEU A 378 29.56 0.09 -28.30
C LEU A 378 29.55 -1.04 -29.34
N ALA A 379 30.43 -0.94 -30.35
CA ALA A 379 30.46 -1.87 -31.45
C ALA A 379 31.12 -3.21 -31.09
N GLU A 380 32.16 -3.16 -30.22
CA GLU A 380 32.84 -4.36 -29.76
C GLU A 380 33.18 -4.24 -28.26
N SER A 381 33.07 -5.34 -27.58
CA SER A 381 33.45 -5.48 -26.16
C SER A 381 34.08 -6.86 -25.97
N ARG A 382 35.41 -6.91 -25.84
CA ARG A 382 36.17 -8.13 -25.67
C ARG A 382 36.95 -8.09 -24.38
N PHE A 383 36.88 -9.15 -23.61
CA PHE A 383 37.60 -9.31 -22.36
C PHE A 383 38.53 -10.55 -22.47
N ASP A 384 39.82 -10.30 -22.37
CA ASP A 384 40.85 -11.33 -22.34
C ASP A 384 41.43 -11.41 -20.92
N GLY A 385 41.57 -12.60 -20.37
CA GLY A 385 42.03 -12.77 -19.00
C GLY A 385 43.00 -13.91 -18.80
N HIS A 386 43.93 -13.72 -17.86
CA HIS A 386 44.82 -14.74 -17.36
C HIS A 386 44.74 -14.84 -15.85
N LEU A 387 44.67 -16.07 -15.35
CA LEU A 387 44.63 -16.37 -13.91
C LEU A 387 45.89 -17.16 -13.55
N ASP A 388 46.66 -16.64 -12.64
CA ASP A 388 47.76 -17.38 -12.00
C ASP A 388 47.29 -17.97 -10.68
N ALA A 389 47.01 -19.26 -10.68
CA ALA A 389 46.55 -19.98 -9.49
C ALA A 389 47.56 -20.04 -8.34
N ARG A 390 48.86 -19.87 -8.65
CA ARG A 390 49.91 -19.94 -7.60
C ARG A 390 49.99 -18.65 -6.79
N SER A 391 49.86 -17.52 -7.46
CA SER A 391 49.89 -16.21 -6.80
C SER A 391 48.49 -15.75 -6.33
N GLY A 392 47.43 -16.42 -6.81
CA GLY A 392 46.07 -15.96 -6.59
C GLY A 392 45.71 -14.65 -7.30
N LEU A 393 46.51 -14.29 -8.32
CA LEU A 393 46.31 -13.07 -9.08
C LEU A 393 45.67 -13.33 -10.43
N GLY A 394 44.78 -12.43 -10.81
CA GLY A 394 44.17 -12.39 -12.16
C GLY A 394 44.56 -11.11 -12.88
N TYR A 395 44.90 -11.22 -14.13
CA TYR A 395 45.08 -10.10 -15.07
C TYR A 395 43.97 -10.18 -16.13
N GLY A 396 43.28 -9.05 -16.35
CA GLY A 396 42.27 -8.94 -17.39
C GLY A 396 42.49 -7.70 -18.24
N GLU A 397 42.33 -7.86 -19.54
CA GLU A 397 42.36 -6.78 -20.52
C GLU A 397 40.98 -6.66 -21.16
N TRP A 398 40.40 -5.46 -21.09
CA TRP A 398 39.10 -5.21 -21.67
C TRP A 398 39.20 -4.20 -22.79
N THR A 399 38.98 -4.69 -24.01
CA THR A 399 38.97 -3.88 -25.24
C THR A 399 37.53 -3.47 -25.53
N MET A 400 37.28 -2.17 -25.65
CA MET A 400 35.99 -1.61 -26.02
C MET A 400 36.13 -0.74 -27.25
N VAL A 401 35.33 -1.00 -28.28
CA VAL A 401 35.29 -0.22 -29.52
C VAL A 401 33.97 0.53 -29.61
N PHE A 402 34.05 1.84 -29.65
CA PHE A 402 32.89 2.71 -29.81
C PHE A 402 32.80 3.18 -31.26
N HIS A 403 31.61 3.07 -31.84
CA HIS A 403 31.30 3.54 -33.18
C HIS A 403 30.42 4.77 -33.10
N ASN A 404 30.86 5.86 -33.74
CA ASN A 404 30.09 7.08 -33.88
C ASN A 404 29.51 7.19 -35.29
N GLY A 405 28.24 6.94 -35.47
CA GLY A 405 27.50 7.08 -36.74
C GLY A 405 26.94 8.49 -36.98
N ALA A 406 27.23 9.45 -36.09
CA ALA A 406 26.80 10.84 -36.28
C ALA A 406 27.78 11.63 -37.13
N ALA A 407 27.32 12.72 -37.75
CA ALA A 407 28.14 13.63 -38.52
C ALA A 407 29.13 14.45 -37.67
N ASN A 408 28.86 14.59 -36.38
CA ASN A 408 29.66 15.36 -35.42
C ASN A 408 30.47 14.44 -34.51
N ALA A 409 31.59 14.94 -34.01
CA ALA A 409 32.36 14.26 -32.99
C ALA A 409 31.52 14.11 -31.71
N GLN A 410 31.44 12.91 -31.15
CA GLN A 410 30.76 12.58 -29.91
C GLN A 410 31.74 11.98 -28.91
N GLU A 411 31.52 12.23 -27.62
CA GLU A 411 32.35 11.70 -26.55
C GLU A 411 31.75 10.42 -26.02
N ALA A 412 32.48 9.30 -26.08
CA ALA A 412 32.07 8.06 -25.43
C ALA A 412 32.51 8.09 -23.97
N ARG A 413 31.55 8.00 -23.09
CA ARG A 413 31.79 7.86 -21.63
C ARG A 413 31.31 6.48 -21.20
N CYS A 414 32.16 5.75 -20.51
CA CYS A 414 31.80 4.46 -19.95
C CYS A 414 32.25 4.37 -18.48
N GLN A 415 31.53 3.59 -17.72
CA GLN A 415 31.89 3.28 -16.35
C GLN A 415 32.20 1.79 -16.24
N VAL A 416 33.40 1.51 -15.76
CA VAL A 416 33.85 0.14 -15.54
C VAL A 416 33.76 -0.21 -14.06
N LEU A 417 32.96 -1.22 -13.73
CA LEU A 417 32.89 -1.75 -12.39
C LEU A 417 34.00 -2.80 -12.20
N LEU A 418 34.90 -2.51 -11.31
CA LEU A 418 35.99 -3.44 -10.97
C LEU A 418 35.54 -4.45 -9.92
N PRO A 419 36.01 -5.70 -9.98
CA PRO A 419 35.81 -6.66 -8.89
C PRO A 419 36.46 -6.17 -7.61
N ARG A 420 36.00 -6.67 -6.46
CA ARG A 420 36.57 -6.28 -5.16
C ARG A 420 38.06 -6.57 -5.11
N GLY A 421 38.87 -5.57 -4.81
CA GLY A 421 40.34 -5.65 -4.86
C GLY A 421 40.94 -5.45 -6.22
N GLY A 422 40.12 -5.32 -7.28
CA GLY A 422 40.57 -5.03 -8.60
C GLY A 422 41.17 -3.62 -8.72
N ARG A 423 42.20 -3.48 -9.51
CA ARG A 423 42.85 -2.19 -9.79
C ARG A 423 43.12 -2.07 -11.29
N VAL A 424 42.87 -0.88 -11.81
CA VAL A 424 43.28 -0.56 -13.18
C VAL A 424 44.78 -0.30 -13.18
N SER A 425 45.52 -1.11 -13.91
CA SER A 425 46.96 -0.96 -14.06
C SER A 425 47.35 -0.14 -15.30
N ARG A 426 46.47 -0.12 -16.32
CA ARG A 426 46.73 0.53 -17.60
C ARG A 426 45.43 0.95 -18.26
N LEU A 427 45.43 2.10 -18.92
CA LEU A 427 44.37 2.54 -19.82
C LEU A 427 45.03 3.05 -21.12
N THR A 428 44.69 2.42 -22.24
CA THR A 428 45.22 2.79 -23.56
C THR A 428 44.07 3.31 -24.42
N LEU A 429 44.24 4.49 -25.00
CA LEU A 429 43.35 5.05 -26.00
C LEU A 429 44.01 4.98 -27.38
N TRP A 430 43.31 4.43 -28.35
CA TRP A 430 43.79 4.38 -29.74
C TRP A 430 43.35 5.64 -30.49
N VAL A 431 44.31 6.46 -30.90
CA VAL A 431 44.04 7.70 -31.64
C VAL A 431 44.70 7.57 -33.01
N ASN A 432 43.88 7.56 -34.07
CA ASN A 432 44.34 7.37 -35.47
C ASN A 432 45.19 6.11 -35.66
N GLY A 433 44.86 5.03 -34.94
CA GLY A 433 45.61 3.77 -35.02
C GLY A 433 46.89 3.71 -34.15
N GLU A 434 47.20 4.77 -33.41
CA GLU A 434 48.37 4.80 -32.49
C GLU A 434 47.89 4.65 -31.04
N PRO A 435 48.52 3.74 -30.25
CA PRO A 435 48.20 3.58 -28.84
C PRO A 435 48.75 4.74 -28.02
N ARG A 436 47.89 5.34 -27.20
CA ARG A 436 48.25 6.40 -26.24
C ARG A 436 47.87 6.00 -24.83
N GLU A 437 48.88 5.94 -23.98
CA GLU A 437 48.69 5.59 -22.56
C GLU A 437 48.13 6.77 -21.75
N ALA A 438 47.15 6.49 -20.95
CA ALA A 438 46.59 7.49 -20.01
C ALA A 438 47.51 7.69 -18.81
N ALA A 439 47.65 8.95 -18.39
CA ALA A 439 48.35 9.27 -17.16
C ALA A 439 47.46 9.05 -15.94
N PHE A 440 48.00 8.39 -14.94
CA PHE A 440 47.30 8.21 -13.63
C PHE A 440 47.59 9.37 -12.70
N ASN A 441 46.52 9.89 -12.07
CA ASN A 441 46.64 10.90 -11.06
C ASN A 441 45.48 10.79 -10.05
N SER A 442 45.46 11.62 -9.01
CA SER A 442 44.32 11.68 -8.08
C SER A 442 43.03 12.09 -8.81
N VAL A 443 41.88 11.55 -8.40
CA VAL A 443 40.59 11.80 -9.03
C VAL A 443 40.32 13.31 -9.14
N SER A 444 40.64 14.08 -8.10
CA SER A 444 40.50 15.56 -8.13
C SER A 444 41.30 16.25 -9.22
N LYS A 445 42.55 15.84 -9.42
CA LYS A 445 43.40 16.41 -10.49
C LYS A 445 42.94 16.01 -11.88
N VAL A 446 42.51 14.76 -12.05
CA VAL A 446 41.95 14.30 -13.33
C VAL A 446 40.66 15.03 -13.67
N LYS A 447 39.75 15.19 -12.69
CA LYS A 447 38.53 15.99 -12.86
C LYS A 447 38.82 17.45 -13.20
N ALA A 448 39.74 18.08 -12.50
CA ALA A 448 40.15 19.45 -12.78
C ALA A 448 40.74 19.61 -14.19
N ALA A 449 41.61 18.70 -14.60
CA ALA A 449 42.18 18.71 -15.93
C ALA A 449 41.12 18.50 -17.01
N TYR A 450 40.21 17.54 -16.82
CA TYR A 450 39.09 17.31 -17.72
C TYR A 450 38.19 18.55 -17.86
N LYS A 451 37.75 19.13 -16.71
CA LYS A 451 36.94 20.34 -16.75
C LYS A 451 37.63 21.51 -17.44
N ALA A 452 38.93 21.69 -17.24
CA ALA A 452 39.68 22.72 -17.93
C ALA A 452 39.70 22.50 -19.47
N VAL A 453 39.84 21.26 -19.94
CA VAL A 453 39.80 20.94 -21.35
C VAL A 453 38.38 21.05 -21.92
N ALA A 454 37.40 20.43 -21.27
CA ALA A 454 36.01 20.40 -21.75
C ALA A 454 35.38 21.81 -21.78
N VAL A 455 35.62 22.62 -20.75
CA VAL A 455 35.06 23.98 -20.65
C VAL A 455 35.78 24.96 -21.59
N VAL A 456 37.12 24.90 -21.68
CA VAL A 456 37.90 25.81 -22.49
C VAL A 456 37.72 25.53 -23.98
N GLN A 457 37.64 24.25 -24.37
CA GLN A 457 37.53 23.89 -25.80
C GLN A 457 36.07 23.85 -26.29
N ARG A 458 35.07 24.13 -25.41
CA ARG A 458 33.62 24.07 -25.76
C ARG A 458 33.28 22.83 -26.59
N ARG A 459 33.84 21.70 -26.23
CA ARG A 459 33.45 20.40 -26.79
C ARG A 459 32.23 19.92 -26.04
N ASP A 460 31.07 20.30 -26.57
CA ASP A 460 29.78 19.79 -26.13
C ASP A 460 29.54 18.40 -26.71
#